data_65bfe76dac434efb6012d4d5881c862e
#
_entry.id   65bfe76dac434efb6012d4d5881c862e
#
_cell.length_a   1.000
_cell.length_b   1.000
_cell.length_c   1.000
_cell.angle_alpha   90.00
_cell.angle_beta   90.00
_cell.angle_gamma   90.00
#
_symmetry.space_group_name_H-M   'P 1'
#
loop_
_entity.id
_entity.type
_entity.pdbx_description
1 polymer ?
#
loop_
_entity_poly.entity_id
_entity_poly.type
_entity_poly.pdbx_seq_one_letter_code
_entity_poly.pdbx_strand_id
1 'polypeptide(L)'
;MKRNTKTRYSILDTGYWILKSRIKNQESGILRQILVFFVTIFSLSANAQVISLDSVLSTIDRQNPMLQEYDNKVKALNSYTEGAKSWMAPMIGVGTFMTPYPGQLIMDERDKGAVMISVEQNIPNPARLNANKKYLESRAAVEEQGRSYQYNSLRAEAKTYYYQWLVAVEKLKVLHENERIVELMLKLSRLRYPYNQGSLGNIYKVEGRLSEVQNMILMTQGDIDEKQFRLKTLMNLPPDASIVVDTTTRVSYDPSQIMYDTAALSAQRSDVKQIEKTIQVMQLNQQLQSYQAKPDFKIRFDHMQPIGNMPTLFTAMAMVSIPIAPWSSRMYKSEVKGMQYDIQAMKKGREAILIESRGMLAGMAAKLNRMQQQLVNYDTKIIPALRKNYQTMMIGYEENREQLPIVIDGWEALNMAQMEYLNKLEEYYTMIVSYEKQIEK
;
A
#
# COMPACT_ATOMS: atom_id res chain seq x y z
N MET A 1 -26.10 -8.30 83.97
CA MET A 1 -25.51 -9.39 84.72
C MET A 1 -24.45 -10.08 83.90
N LYS A 2 -23.22 -9.95 84.38
CA LYS A 2 -21.96 -10.59 84.08
C LYS A 2 -22.00 -11.95 83.33
N ARG A 3 -21.12 -12.16 82.30
CA ARG A 3 -19.93 -13.00 82.49
C ARG A 3 -18.99 -12.92 81.29
N ASN A 4 -17.72 -12.54 81.55
CA ASN A 4 -16.53 -12.72 80.71
C ASN A 4 -16.24 -14.20 80.39
N THR A 5 -15.73 -14.50 79.22
CA THR A 5 -14.82 -15.63 79.01
C THR A 5 -13.66 -15.20 78.10
N LYS A 6 -12.45 -15.38 78.67
CA LYS A 6 -11.13 -15.06 78.10
C LYS A 6 -10.78 -15.95 76.94
N THR A 7 -10.27 -15.31 75.93
CA THR A 7 -9.58 -15.85 74.78
C THR A 7 -8.25 -16.55 75.18
N ARG A 8 -8.10 -17.82 74.77
CA ARG A 8 -6.79 -18.47 74.66
C ARG A 8 -6.32 -18.35 73.21
N TYR A 9 -5.34 -17.50 72.97
CA TYR A 9 -4.60 -17.54 71.70
C TYR A 9 -3.53 -18.64 71.82
N SER A 10 -3.57 -19.61 70.87
CA SER A 10 -2.60 -20.68 70.82
C SER A 10 -1.38 -20.22 70.03
N ILE A 11 -0.18 -20.58 70.47
CA ILE A 11 1.12 -20.29 69.91
C ILE A 11 1.30 -20.85 68.47
N LEU A 12 0.36 -21.63 67.98
CA LEU A 12 0.39 -22.21 66.63
C LEU A 12 -0.02 -21.25 65.51
N ASP A 13 -0.76 -20.17 65.80
CA ASP A 13 -1.22 -19.21 64.81
C ASP A 13 -0.12 -18.21 64.37
N THR A 14 0.82 -17.91 65.22
CA THR A 14 1.94 -17.00 64.88
C THR A 14 2.97 -17.64 63.96
N GLY A 15 3.18 -18.97 64.07
CA GLY A 15 4.08 -19.73 63.20
C GLY A 15 3.58 -19.81 61.75
N TYR A 16 2.26 -19.96 61.58
CA TYR A 16 1.64 -20.04 60.24
C TYR A 16 1.71 -18.71 59.47
N TRP A 17 1.52 -17.59 60.17
CA TRP A 17 1.65 -16.24 59.57
C TRP A 17 3.08 -15.90 59.13
N ILE A 18 4.07 -16.31 59.93
CA ILE A 18 5.50 -16.06 59.59
C ILE A 18 5.95 -16.94 58.43
N LEU A 19 5.49 -18.19 58.34
CA LEU A 19 5.76 -19.05 57.17
C LEU A 19 5.08 -18.53 55.91
N LYS A 20 3.83 -18.08 55.98
CA LYS A 20 3.06 -17.57 54.85
C LYS A 20 3.65 -16.23 54.32
N SER A 21 4.16 -15.37 55.20
CA SER A 21 4.85 -14.14 54.81
C SER A 21 6.24 -14.40 54.21
N ARG A 22 6.97 -15.42 54.68
CA ARG A 22 8.27 -15.82 54.08
C ARG A 22 8.09 -16.45 52.68
N ILE A 23 7.10 -17.31 52.48
CA ILE A 23 6.80 -17.92 51.17
C ILE A 23 6.35 -16.83 50.20
N LYS A 24 5.49 -15.89 50.60
CA LYS A 24 5.03 -14.80 49.77
C LYS A 24 6.13 -13.82 49.34
N ASN A 25 7.13 -13.58 50.23
CA ASN A 25 8.30 -12.76 49.91
C ASN A 25 9.32 -13.49 49.03
N GLN A 26 9.39 -14.82 49.12
CA GLN A 26 10.28 -15.61 48.26
C GLN A 26 9.72 -15.77 46.84
N GLU A 27 8.40 -15.97 46.66
CA GLU A 27 7.76 -15.97 45.37
C GLU A 27 7.83 -14.59 44.66
N SER A 28 7.68 -13.48 45.43
CA SER A 28 7.83 -12.14 44.87
C SER A 28 9.25 -11.82 44.44
N GLY A 29 10.25 -12.38 45.13
CA GLY A 29 11.67 -12.28 44.78
C GLY A 29 12.02 -13.02 43.48
N ILE A 30 11.52 -14.24 43.34
CA ILE A 30 11.72 -15.07 42.13
C ILE A 30 10.98 -14.47 40.95
N LEU A 31 9.72 -14.03 41.09
CA LEU A 31 8.99 -13.33 40.03
C LEU A 31 9.67 -12.02 39.60
N ARG A 32 10.24 -11.28 40.57
CA ARG A 32 10.98 -10.05 40.26
C ARG A 32 12.31 -10.35 39.55
N GLN A 33 13.01 -11.41 39.90
CA GLN A 33 14.22 -11.86 39.21
C GLN A 33 13.91 -12.41 37.81
N ILE A 34 12.81 -13.15 37.64
CA ILE A 34 12.34 -13.62 36.33
C ILE A 34 11.91 -12.43 35.48
N LEU A 35 11.21 -11.44 36.03
CA LEU A 35 10.81 -10.23 35.30
C LEU A 35 12.03 -9.39 34.89
N VAL A 36 13.01 -9.22 35.76
CA VAL A 36 14.29 -8.53 35.48
C VAL A 36 15.11 -9.31 34.44
N PHE A 37 15.12 -10.64 34.49
CA PHE A 37 15.79 -11.49 33.51
C PHE A 37 15.08 -11.45 32.14
N PHE A 38 13.74 -11.40 32.09
CA PHE A 38 12.97 -11.19 30.86
C PHE A 38 13.16 -9.79 30.27
N VAL A 39 13.22 -8.75 31.12
CA VAL A 39 13.49 -7.37 30.67
C VAL A 39 14.92 -7.23 30.15
N THR A 40 15.91 -7.90 30.77
CA THR A 40 17.31 -7.89 30.26
C THR A 40 17.52 -8.70 28.99
N ILE A 41 16.75 -9.78 28.77
CA ILE A 41 16.81 -10.54 27.49
C ILE A 41 16.13 -9.74 26.37
N PHE A 42 15.07 -8.97 26.64
CA PHE A 42 14.42 -8.13 25.65
C PHE A 42 15.23 -6.88 25.27
N SER A 43 16.16 -6.44 26.13
CA SER A 43 17.01 -5.26 25.89
C SER A 43 18.26 -5.54 25.04
N LEU A 44 18.54 -6.80 24.69
CA LEU A 44 19.78 -7.20 24.02
C LEU A 44 19.67 -7.35 22.48
N SER A 45 18.59 -6.89 21.88
CA SER A 45 18.37 -7.05 20.43
C SER A 45 18.14 -5.75 19.67
N ALA A 46 18.68 -4.62 20.12
CA ALA A 46 18.78 -3.42 19.30
C ALA A 46 20.01 -3.50 18.36
N ASN A 47 20.23 -4.63 17.70
CA ASN A 47 21.12 -4.69 16.55
C ASN A 47 20.39 -3.99 15.42
N ALA A 48 20.93 -2.88 14.93
CA ALA A 48 20.47 -2.25 13.71
C ALA A 48 20.51 -3.31 12.58
N GLN A 49 19.35 -3.76 12.16
CA GLN A 49 19.24 -4.79 11.14
C GLN A 49 19.62 -4.17 9.79
N VAL A 50 20.72 -4.65 9.19
CA VAL A 50 21.03 -4.31 7.80
C VAL A 50 19.93 -4.87 6.92
N ILE A 51 19.18 -3.97 6.28
CA ILE A 51 18.03 -4.30 5.46
C ILE A 51 18.43 -4.31 3.98
N SER A 52 18.30 -5.49 3.34
CA SER A 52 18.35 -5.59 1.89
C SER A 52 17.04 -5.12 1.25
N LEU A 53 17.12 -4.68 0.00
CA LEU A 53 15.93 -4.26 -0.76
C LEU A 53 14.87 -5.37 -0.81
N ASP A 54 15.26 -6.62 -1.03
CA ASP A 54 14.33 -7.76 -1.09
C ASP A 54 13.60 -7.98 0.24
N SER A 55 14.29 -7.77 1.37
CA SER A 55 13.67 -7.81 2.70
C SER A 55 12.63 -6.71 2.89
N VAL A 56 12.93 -5.49 2.42
CA VAL A 56 11.97 -4.36 2.43
C VAL A 56 10.73 -4.73 1.62
N LEU A 57 10.90 -5.18 0.38
CA LEU A 57 9.79 -5.50 -0.53
C LEU A 57 8.93 -6.65 -0.01
N SER A 58 9.55 -7.71 0.53
CA SER A 58 8.82 -8.84 1.11
C SER A 58 8.04 -8.46 2.37
N THR A 59 8.55 -7.51 3.17
CA THR A 59 7.85 -6.99 4.35
C THR A 59 6.65 -6.16 3.93
N ILE A 60 6.80 -5.29 2.93
CA ILE A 60 5.71 -4.49 2.36
C ILE A 60 4.59 -5.40 1.85
N ASP A 61 4.93 -6.44 1.07
CA ASP A 61 3.93 -7.36 0.51
C ASP A 61 3.07 -8.04 1.60
N ARG A 62 3.67 -8.36 2.74
CA ARG A 62 3.00 -9.07 3.84
C ARG A 62 2.29 -8.16 4.83
N GLN A 63 2.84 -6.97 5.12
CA GLN A 63 2.42 -6.17 6.28
C GLN A 63 1.76 -4.84 5.91
N ASN A 64 1.87 -4.39 4.66
CA ASN A 64 1.32 -3.10 4.27
C ASN A 64 -0.23 -3.13 4.31
N PRO A 65 -0.89 -2.22 5.07
CA PRO A 65 -2.34 -2.20 5.22
C PRO A 65 -3.10 -2.00 3.91
N MET A 66 -2.52 -1.26 2.94
CA MET A 66 -3.17 -1.03 1.63
C MET A 66 -3.31 -2.34 0.83
N LEU A 67 -2.34 -3.26 0.94
CA LEU A 67 -2.42 -4.57 0.29
C LEU A 67 -3.39 -5.49 1.03
N GLN A 68 -3.40 -5.46 2.36
CA GLN A 68 -4.36 -6.20 3.19
C GLN A 68 -5.82 -5.74 2.94
N GLU A 69 -6.03 -4.48 2.58
CA GLU A 69 -7.35 -3.98 2.15
C GLU A 69 -7.85 -4.75 0.93
N TYR A 70 -7.00 -4.94 -0.10
CA TYR A 70 -7.36 -5.72 -1.29
C TYR A 70 -7.62 -7.19 -0.95
N ASP A 71 -6.80 -7.81 -0.09
CA ASP A 71 -7.01 -9.19 0.37
C ASP A 71 -8.36 -9.35 1.06
N ASN A 72 -8.78 -8.37 1.86
CA ASN A 72 -10.10 -8.37 2.50
C ASN A 72 -11.24 -8.11 1.49
N LYS A 73 -11.04 -7.25 0.48
CA LYS A 73 -12.01 -7.05 -0.62
C LYS A 73 -12.24 -8.35 -1.39
N VAL A 74 -11.18 -9.09 -1.71
CA VAL A 74 -11.28 -10.40 -2.37
C VAL A 74 -12.07 -11.38 -1.51
N LYS A 75 -11.80 -11.48 -0.21
CA LYS A 75 -12.54 -12.33 0.72
C LYS A 75 -14.02 -11.94 0.78
N ALA A 76 -14.33 -10.64 0.84
CA ALA A 76 -15.71 -10.14 0.86
C ALA A 76 -16.46 -10.51 -0.42
N LEU A 77 -15.82 -10.33 -1.61
CA LEU A 77 -16.42 -10.68 -2.90
C LEU A 77 -16.67 -12.19 -3.02
N ASN A 78 -15.76 -13.03 -2.52
CA ASN A 78 -15.95 -14.49 -2.48
C ASN A 78 -17.12 -14.88 -1.55
N SER A 79 -17.23 -14.25 -0.38
CA SER A 79 -18.36 -14.48 0.52
C SER A 79 -19.71 -14.06 -0.09
N TYR A 80 -19.76 -12.94 -0.82
CA TYR A 80 -20.99 -12.55 -1.54
C TYR A 80 -21.38 -13.57 -2.62
N THR A 81 -20.42 -14.29 -3.19
CA THR A 81 -20.66 -15.33 -4.19
C THR A 81 -21.40 -16.55 -3.62
N GLU A 82 -21.20 -16.86 -2.35
CA GLU A 82 -21.90 -17.97 -1.67
C GLU A 82 -23.41 -17.79 -1.71
N GLY A 83 -23.90 -16.55 -1.58
CA GLY A 83 -25.33 -16.20 -1.68
C GLY A 83 -25.86 -16.03 -3.12
N ALA A 84 -25.03 -16.19 -4.15
CA ALA A 84 -25.39 -15.84 -5.54
C ALA A 84 -26.60 -16.60 -6.12
N LYS A 85 -26.90 -17.77 -5.61
CA LYS A 85 -28.03 -18.61 -6.02
C LYS A 85 -29.17 -18.66 -5.00
N SER A 86 -29.11 -17.87 -3.95
CA SER A 86 -30.14 -17.83 -2.93
C SER A 86 -31.46 -17.31 -3.52
N TRP A 87 -32.56 -17.91 -3.08
CA TRP A 87 -33.91 -17.48 -3.41
C TRP A 87 -34.35 -16.38 -2.44
N MET A 88 -35.30 -15.57 -2.87
CA MET A 88 -36.01 -14.69 -1.96
C MET A 88 -36.79 -15.47 -0.93
N ALA A 89 -36.91 -14.94 0.28
CA ALA A 89 -37.74 -15.57 1.31
C ALA A 89 -39.20 -15.69 0.86
N PRO A 90 -39.90 -16.76 1.28
CA PRO A 90 -41.33 -16.85 1.08
C PRO A 90 -42.06 -15.71 1.79
N MET A 91 -43.04 -15.13 1.15
CA MET A 91 -43.89 -14.09 1.74
C MET A 91 -45.11 -14.74 2.33
N ILE A 92 -45.43 -14.44 3.61
CA ILE A 92 -46.64 -14.88 4.29
C ILE A 92 -47.48 -13.62 4.52
N GLY A 93 -48.70 -13.66 4.06
CA GLY A 93 -49.68 -12.59 4.27
C GLY A 93 -50.92 -13.11 5.03
N VAL A 94 -51.50 -12.25 5.86
CA VAL A 94 -52.78 -12.48 6.53
C VAL A 94 -53.68 -11.29 6.20
N GLY A 95 -54.91 -11.58 5.82
CA GLY A 95 -55.85 -10.55 5.48
C GLY A 95 -57.30 -11.08 5.45
N THR A 96 -58.19 -10.25 4.94
CA THR A 96 -59.58 -10.64 4.70
C THR A 96 -59.84 -10.68 3.17
N PHE A 97 -60.70 -11.55 2.74
CA PHE A 97 -61.08 -11.73 1.35
C PHE A 97 -62.60 -11.59 1.18
N MET A 98 -63.02 -10.76 0.21
CA MET A 98 -64.44 -10.47 -0.08
C MET A 98 -65.26 -10.04 1.15
N THR A 99 -64.62 -9.34 2.10
CA THR A 99 -65.28 -8.84 3.31
C THR A 99 -66.03 -7.55 2.99
N PRO A 100 -67.38 -7.50 3.22
CA PRO A 100 -68.15 -6.28 2.96
C PRO A 100 -67.73 -5.13 3.86
N TYR A 101 -67.96 -3.90 3.40
CA TYR A 101 -67.71 -2.69 4.22
C TYR A 101 -68.58 -2.68 5.47
N PRO A 102 -68.08 -2.20 6.62
CA PRO A 102 -68.89 -2.09 7.82
C PRO A 102 -70.20 -1.33 7.59
N GLY A 103 -71.31 -1.91 8.06
CA GLY A 103 -72.63 -1.28 7.94
C GLY A 103 -73.44 -1.71 6.68
N GLN A 104 -72.90 -2.55 5.80
CA GLN A 104 -73.68 -3.12 4.70
C GLN A 104 -74.58 -4.28 5.19
N LEU A 105 -75.83 -4.36 4.68
CA LEU A 105 -76.73 -5.48 4.94
C LEU A 105 -76.22 -6.74 4.19
N ILE A 106 -75.90 -7.76 4.94
CA ILE A 106 -75.46 -9.04 4.41
C ILE A 106 -76.68 -9.99 4.40
N MET A 107 -77.13 -10.34 3.19
CA MET A 107 -78.33 -11.19 3.01
C MET A 107 -77.99 -12.67 2.91
N ASP A 108 -76.77 -13.00 2.44
CA ASP A 108 -76.31 -14.41 2.25
C ASP A 108 -75.06 -14.66 3.10
N GLU A 109 -74.97 -15.88 3.64
CA GLU A 109 -73.78 -16.35 4.36
C GLU A 109 -72.47 -16.23 3.54
N ARG A 110 -72.58 -16.34 2.22
CA ARG A 110 -71.46 -16.21 1.26
C ARG A 110 -70.87 -14.83 1.23
N ASP A 111 -71.63 -13.80 1.55
CA ASP A 111 -71.24 -12.41 1.48
C ASP A 111 -70.54 -11.91 2.75
N LYS A 112 -70.42 -12.75 3.77
CA LYS A 112 -69.70 -12.40 5.03
C LYS A 112 -68.18 -12.27 4.86
N GLY A 113 -67.64 -12.73 3.77
CA GLY A 113 -66.18 -12.76 3.51
C GLY A 113 -65.44 -13.90 4.19
N ALA A 114 -64.13 -13.91 4.10
CA ALA A 114 -63.24 -14.91 4.68
C ALA A 114 -61.95 -14.29 5.25
N VAL A 115 -61.44 -14.91 6.29
CA VAL A 115 -60.04 -14.68 6.72
C VAL A 115 -59.12 -15.47 5.78
N MET A 116 -58.11 -14.83 5.22
CA MET A 116 -57.20 -15.43 4.26
C MET A 116 -55.78 -15.45 4.82
N ILE A 117 -55.11 -16.57 4.70
CA ILE A 117 -53.68 -16.72 4.91
C ILE A 117 -53.07 -17.07 3.56
N SER A 118 -52.09 -16.25 3.09
CA SER A 118 -51.43 -16.45 1.80
C SER A 118 -49.97 -16.80 2.03
N VAL A 119 -49.44 -17.73 1.23
CA VAL A 119 -48.01 -18.05 1.13
C VAL A 119 -47.61 -17.90 -0.33
N GLU A 120 -46.58 -17.08 -0.56
CA GLU A 120 -46.10 -16.79 -1.91
C GLU A 120 -44.60 -17.02 -2.00
N GLN A 121 -44.15 -17.73 -3.04
CA GLN A 121 -42.72 -17.97 -3.31
C GLN A 121 -42.38 -17.60 -4.75
N ASN A 122 -41.38 -16.74 -4.89
CA ASN A 122 -40.75 -16.47 -6.16
C ASN A 122 -39.71 -17.55 -6.50
N ILE A 123 -39.80 -18.13 -7.69
CA ILE A 123 -38.88 -19.13 -8.22
C ILE A 123 -38.08 -18.46 -9.32
N PRO A 124 -36.84 -17.93 -9.04
CA PRO A 124 -36.06 -17.23 -10.02
C PRO A 124 -35.58 -18.19 -11.12
N ASN A 125 -35.41 -17.65 -12.34
CA ASN A 125 -34.95 -18.45 -13.47
C ASN A 125 -33.54 -19.01 -13.21
N PRO A 126 -33.31 -20.34 -13.31
CA PRO A 126 -32.01 -20.96 -13.05
C PRO A 126 -30.88 -20.44 -13.92
N ALA A 127 -31.16 -20.04 -15.16
CA ALA A 127 -30.15 -19.48 -16.05
C ALA A 127 -29.70 -18.09 -15.56
N ARG A 128 -30.61 -17.26 -14.99
CA ARG A 128 -30.29 -15.96 -14.39
C ARG A 128 -29.46 -16.16 -13.11
N LEU A 129 -29.82 -17.12 -12.26
CA LEU A 129 -29.04 -17.46 -11.06
C LEU A 129 -27.60 -17.90 -11.40
N ASN A 130 -27.45 -18.75 -12.42
CA ASN A 130 -26.14 -19.20 -12.87
C ASN A 130 -25.31 -18.05 -13.48
N ALA A 131 -25.94 -17.16 -14.24
CA ALA A 131 -25.27 -15.96 -14.76
C ALA A 131 -24.86 -15.01 -13.65
N ASN A 132 -25.73 -14.80 -12.64
CA ASN A 132 -25.41 -13.99 -11.46
C ASN A 132 -24.21 -14.58 -10.69
N LYS A 133 -24.19 -15.90 -10.48
CA LYS A 133 -23.03 -16.56 -9.85
C LYS A 133 -21.74 -16.30 -10.62
N LYS A 134 -21.73 -16.52 -11.95
CA LYS A 134 -20.54 -16.27 -12.79
C LYS A 134 -20.08 -14.81 -12.75
N TYR A 135 -21.03 -13.87 -12.77
CA TYR A 135 -20.73 -12.46 -12.64
C TYR A 135 -20.07 -12.14 -11.28
N LEU A 136 -20.64 -12.61 -10.17
CA LEU A 136 -20.10 -12.37 -8.83
C LEU A 136 -18.72 -13.03 -8.64
N GLU A 137 -18.55 -14.27 -9.10
CA GLU A 137 -17.27 -15.01 -9.06
C GLU A 137 -16.16 -14.26 -9.81
N SER A 138 -16.49 -13.61 -10.91
CA SER A 138 -15.48 -12.89 -11.72
C SER A 138 -14.97 -11.60 -11.09
N ARG A 139 -15.69 -11.01 -10.13
CA ARG A 139 -15.35 -9.72 -9.53
C ARG A 139 -14.08 -9.77 -8.69
N ALA A 140 -13.83 -10.87 -7.98
CA ALA A 140 -12.65 -11.05 -7.16
C ALA A 140 -11.34 -10.91 -7.97
N ALA A 141 -11.33 -11.42 -9.21
CA ALA A 141 -10.16 -11.34 -10.10
C ALA A 141 -9.77 -9.90 -10.49
N VAL A 142 -10.70 -8.94 -10.45
CA VAL A 142 -10.40 -7.51 -10.68
C VAL A 142 -9.62 -6.94 -9.49
N GLU A 143 -10.05 -7.25 -8.27
CA GLU A 143 -9.38 -6.80 -7.04
C GLU A 143 -7.99 -7.44 -6.87
N GLU A 144 -7.80 -8.70 -7.28
CA GLU A 144 -6.49 -9.37 -7.29
C GLU A 144 -5.50 -8.64 -8.22
N GLN A 145 -5.95 -8.22 -9.42
CA GLN A 145 -5.10 -7.41 -10.31
C GLN A 145 -4.89 -5.99 -9.76
N GLY A 146 -5.90 -5.41 -9.09
CA GLY A 146 -5.77 -4.15 -8.37
C GLY A 146 -4.72 -4.21 -7.26
N ARG A 147 -4.68 -5.32 -6.49
CA ARG A 147 -3.63 -5.58 -5.50
C ARG A 147 -2.25 -5.61 -6.13
N SER A 148 -2.11 -6.31 -7.26
CA SER A 148 -0.84 -6.40 -7.99
C SER A 148 -0.36 -5.03 -8.49
N TYR A 149 -1.26 -4.22 -9.03
CA TYR A 149 -0.97 -2.85 -9.44
C TYR A 149 -0.56 -1.97 -8.26
N GLN A 150 -1.27 -2.06 -7.12
CA GLN A 150 -0.91 -1.33 -5.91
C GLN A 150 0.45 -1.76 -5.36
N TYR A 151 0.72 -3.07 -5.34
CA TYR A 151 2.03 -3.58 -4.95
C TYR A 151 3.15 -3.06 -5.84
N ASN A 152 2.97 -3.01 -7.17
CA ASN A 152 3.93 -2.42 -8.08
C ASN A 152 4.21 -0.93 -7.78
N SER A 153 3.18 -0.18 -7.41
CA SER A 153 3.33 1.22 -6.99
C SER A 153 4.12 1.35 -5.70
N LEU A 154 3.79 0.57 -4.67
CA LEU A 154 4.50 0.55 -3.38
C LEU A 154 5.94 0.07 -3.54
N ARG A 155 6.18 -0.93 -4.38
CA ARG A 155 7.51 -1.42 -4.73
C ARG A 155 8.37 -0.32 -5.34
N ALA A 156 7.84 0.42 -6.31
CA ALA A 156 8.56 1.52 -6.93
C ALA A 156 8.85 2.66 -5.93
N GLU A 157 7.90 2.98 -5.06
CA GLU A 157 8.09 3.98 -4.01
C GLU A 157 9.17 3.54 -3.01
N ALA A 158 9.13 2.29 -2.55
CA ALA A 158 10.13 1.74 -1.65
C ALA A 158 11.53 1.70 -2.27
N LYS A 159 11.67 1.25 -3.54
CA LYS A 159 12.93 1.29 -4.29
C LYS A 159 13.47 2.72 -4.39
N THR A 160 12.59 3.70 -4.66
CA THR A 160 12.99 5.12 -4.74
C THR A 160 13.57 5.60 -3.42
N TYR A 161 12.87 5.42 -2.30
CA TYR A 161 13.39 5.84 -0.98
C TYR A 161 14.65 5.07 -0.59
N TYR A 162 14.74 3.78 -0.90
CA TYR A 162 15.92 2.97 -0.62
C TYR A 162 17.15 3.50 -1.35
N TYR A 163 17.04 3.80 -2.65
CA TYR A 163 18.17 4.31 -3.43
C TYR A 163 18.50 5.77 -3.12
N GLN A 164 17.51 6.60 -2.80
CA GLN A 164 17.77 7.95 -2.30
C GLN A 164 18.52 7.92 -0.98
N TRP A 165 18.16 7.04 -0.06
CA TRP A 165 18.89 6.85 1.19
C TRP A 165 20.31 6.36 0.94
N LEU A 166 20.50 5.37 0.06
CA LEU A 166 21.82 4.88 -0.33
C LEU A 166 22.73 6.02 -0.82
N VAL A 167 22.23 6.84 -1.73
CA VAL A 167 22.99 7.99 -2.28
C VAL A 167 23.22 9.06 -1.22
N ALA A 168 22.27 9.33 -0.33
CA ALA A 168 22.45 10.28 0.76
C ALA A 168 23.56 9.85 1.73
N VAL A 169 23.69 8.54 2.02
CA VAL A 169 24.82 8.01 2.80
C VAL A 169 26.16 8.23 2.09
N GLU A 170 26.22 8.05 0.76
CA GLU A 170 27.43 8.35 0.00
C GLU A 170 27.73 9.86 -0.04
N LYS A 171 26.69 10.73 -0.17
CA LYS A 171 26.85 12.20 -0.04
C LYS A 171 27.46 12.57 1.32
N LEU A 172 26.95 11.97 2.40
CA LEU A 172 27.45 12.23 3.76
C LEU A 172 28.94 11.88 3.89
N LYS A 173 29.39 10.74 3.33
CA LYS A 173 30.81 10.37 3.33
C LYS A 173 31.68 11.40 2.62
N VAL A 174 31.25 11.84 1.42
CA VAL A 174 31.97 12.86 0.65
C VAL A 174 31.99 14.20 1.37
N LEU A 175 30.89 14.60 2.02
CA LEU A 175 30.84 15.83 2.82
C LEU A 175 31.80 15.81 4.01
N HIS A 176 31.89 14.69 4.72
CA HIS A 176 32.88 14.53 5.82
C HIS A 176 34.33 14.54 5.30
N GLU A 177 34.61 14.01 4.11
CA GLU A 177 35.91 14.15 3.47
C GLU A 177 36.21 15.64 3.18
N ASN A 178 35.25 16.37 2.62
CA ASN A 178 35.35 17.80 2.34
C ASN A 178 35.50 18.64 3.63
N GLU A 179 34.79 18.32 4.70
CA GLU A 179 34.93 18.96 6.01
C GLU A 179 36.39 18.90 6.49
N ARG A 180 37.00 17.69 6.48
CA ARG A 180 38.41 17.52 6.87
C ARG A 180 39.36 18.32 6.00
N ILE A 181 39.10 18.43 4.71
CA ILE A 181 39.90 19.24 3.78
C ILE A 181 39.84 20.73 4.16
N VAL A 182 38.65 21.27 4.41
CA VAL A 182 38.46 22.67 4.79
C VAL A 182 39.01 22.98 6.17
N GLU A 183 38.86 22.03 7.14
CA GLU A 183 39.52 22.14 8.46
C GLU A 183 41.05 22.23 8.34
N LEU A 184 41.66 21.41 7.47
CA LEU A 184 43.11 21.49 7.21
C LEU A 184 43.49 22.87 6.61
N MET A 185 42.74 23.38 5.64
CA MET A 185 42.96 24.71 5.08
C MET A 185 42.86 25.82 6.16
N LEU A 186 41.87 25.73 7.04
CA LEU A 186 41.68 26.66 8.14
C LEU A 186 42.87 26.62 9.10
N LYS A 187 43.30 25.42 9.49
CA LYS A 187 44.46 25.23 10.34
C LYS A 187 45.72 25.84 9.74
N LEU A 188 45.99 25.55 8.50
CA LEU A 188 47.18 26.13 7.78
C LEU A 188 47.08 27.64 7.64
N SER A 189 45.91 28.20 7.34
CA SER A 189 45.74 29.65 7.22
C SER A 189 45.98 30.38 8.55
N ARG A 190 45.48 29.81 9.67
CA ARG A 190 45.72 30.35 11.03
C ARG A 190 47.18 30.27 11.43
N LEU A 191 47.92 29.20 11.07
CA LEU A 191 49.33 29.03 11.34
C LEU A 191 50.20 30.06 10.57
N ARG A 192 49.83 30.46 9.35
CA ARG A 192 50.58 31.36 8.48
C ARG A 192 50.31 32.83 8.74
N TYR A 193 49.16 33.17 9.26
CA TYR A 193 48.75 34.55 9.51
C TYR A 193 49.74 35.33 10.37
N PRO A 194 50.28 34.82 11.52
CA PRO A 194 51.26 35.55 12.35
C PRO A 194 52.58 35.85 11.63
N TYR A 195 52.89 35.12 10.55
CA TYR A 195 54.12 35.30 9.75
C TYR A 195 53.92 36.16 8.51
N ASN A 196 52.80 36.92 8.43
CA ASN A 196 52.44 37.75 7.24
C ASN A 196 52.33 36.95 5.94
N GLN A 197 52.11 35.62 6.01
CA GLN A 197 51.95 34.73 4.85
C GLN A 197 50.47 34.47 4.46
N GLY A 198 49.58 35.29 4.98
CA GLY A 198 48.14 35.21 4.69
C GLY A 198 47.39 36.41 5.25
N SER A 199 46.16 36.67 4.74
CA SER A 199 45.30 37.74 5.23
C SER A 199 44.23 37.19 6.19
N LEU A 200 43.76 38.02 7.13
CA LEU A 200 42.65 37.71 8.02
C LEU A 200 41.35 37.42 7.22
N GLY A 201 41.12 38.09 6.10
CA GLY A 201 39.98 37.83 5.21
C GLY A 201 39.98 36.42 4.63
N ASN A 202 41.17 35.83 4.39
CA ASN A 202 41.27 34.42 3.95
C ASN A 202 40.84 33.45 5.06
N ILE A 203 41.16 33.73 6.33
CA ILE A 203 40.72 32.92 7.46
C ILE A 203 39.18 32.93 7.56
N TYR A 204 38.56 34.10 7.50
CA TYR A 204 37.10 34.24 7.53
C TYR A 204 36.41 33.55 6.32
N LYS A 205 37.04 33.62 5.13
CA LYS A 205 36.53 32.92 3.95
C LYS A 205 36.49 31.41 4.20
N VAL A 206 37.53 30.80 4.76
CA VAL A 206 37.58 29.36 5.04
C VAL A 206 36.64 28.99 6.18
N GLU A 207 36.53 29.82 7.21
CA GLU A 207 35.55 29.60 8.31
C GLU A 207 34.12 29.59 7.76
N GLY A 208 33.76 30.48 6.86
CA GLY A 208 32.49 30.50 6.19
C GLY A 208 32.24 29.20 5.39
N ARG A 209 33.27 28.76 4.61
CA ARG A 209 33.15 27.48 3.85
C ARG A 209 33.02 26.24 4.74
N LEU A 210 33.73 26.22 5.89
CA LEU A 210 33.57 25.13 6.85
C LEU A 210 32.14 25.07 7.38
N SER A 211 31.59 26.23 7.76
CA SER A 211 30.21 26.31 8.24
C SER A 211 29.19 25.89 7.17
N GLU A 212 29.41 26.22 5.89
CA GLU A 212 28.59 25.75 4.77
C GLU A 212 28.62 24.22 4.63
N VAL A 213 29.80 23.60 4.67
CA VAL A 213 29.93 22.13 4.60
C VAL A 213 29.22 21.46 5.80
N GLN A 214 29.40 21.99 7.01
CA GLN A 214 28.72 21.47 8.21
C GLN A 214 27.20 21.59 8.09
N ASN A 215 26.70 22.68 7.55
CA ASN A 215 25.27 22.84 7.26
C ASN A 215 24.76 21.82 6.23
N MET A 216 25.53 21.55 5.16
CA MET A 216 25.20 20.52 4.18
C MET A 216 25.18 19.11 4.80
N ILE A 217 26.06 18.82 5.76
CA ILE A 217 26.06 17.57 6.52
C ILE A 217 24.74 17.43 7.29
N LEU A 218 24.33 18.48 8.05
CA LEU A 218 23.07 18.46 8.80
C LEU A 218 21.84 18.26 7.88
N MET A 219 21.81 18.93 6.73
CA MET A 219 20.75 18.77 5.74
C MET A 219 20.71 17.32 5.22
N THR A 220 21.86 16.73 4.88
CA THR A 220 21.95 15.36 4.36
C THR A 220 21.56 14.34 5.42
N GLN A 221 21.86 14.57 6.70
CA GLN A 221 21.39 13.74 7.81
C GLN A 221 19.88 13.79 7.91
N GLY A 222 19.26 14.98 7.82
CA GLY A 222 17.81 15.14 7.79
C GLY A 222 17.15 14.40 6.62
N ASP A 223 17.78 14.44 5.44
CA ASP A 223 17.31 13.66 4.27
C ASP A 223 17.35 12.14 4.55
N ILE A 224 18.43 11.65 5.16
CA ILE A 224 18.57 10.24 5.53
C ILE A 224 17.44 9.84 6.49
N ASP A 225 17.20 10.62 7.54
CA ASP A 225 16.16 10.36 8.52
C ASP A 225 14.77 10.32 7.87
N GLU A 226 14.48 11.28 6.98
CA GLU A 226 13.21 11.30 6.23
C GLU A 226 13.01 10.01 5.43
N LYS A 227 14.03 9.58 4.65
CA LYS A 227 13.90 8.37 3.81
C LYS A 227 13.76 7.11 4.66
N GLN A 228 14.43 7.04 5.80
CA GLN A 228 14.24 5.96 6.77
C GLN A 228 12.81 5.90 7.29
N PHE A 229 12.24 7.03 7.71
CA PHE A 229 10.85 7.09 8.19
C PHE A 229 9.85 6.70 7.10
N ARG A 230 10.06 7.15 5.85
CA ARG A 230 9.23 6.75 4.72
C ARG A 230 9.24 5.24 4.49
N LEU A 231 10.42 4.60 4.49
CA LEU A 231 10.54 3.15 4.35
C LEU A 231 9.89 2.40 5.52
N LYS A 232 10.11 2.83 6.76
CA LYS A 232 9.43 2.25 7.94
C LYS A 232 7.91 2.32 7.80
N THR A 233 7.39 3.44 7.34
CA THR A 233 5.94 3.62 7.09
C THR A 233 5.43 2.63 6.04
N LEU A 234 6.12 2.48 4.91
CA LEU A 234 5.73 1.51 3.88
C LEU A 234 5.76 0.06 4.37
N MET A 235 6.73 -0.26 5.24
CA MET A 235 6.89 -1.58 5.87
C MET A 235 5.95 -1.81 7.06
N ASN A 236 5.14 -0.80 7.44
CA ASN A 236 4.32 -0.82 8.66
C ASN A 236 5.13 -1.12 9.93
N LEU A 237 6.35 -0.57 10.02
CA LEU A 237 7.21 -0.66 11.20
C LEU A 237 7.01 0.54 12.12
N PRO A 238 7.23 0.38 13.43
CA PRO A 238 7.19 1.50 14.35
C PRO A 238 8.34 2.50 14.09
N PRO A 239 8.16 3.81 14.38
CA PRO A 239 9.15 4.84 14.06
C PRO A 239 10.52 4.63 14.73
N ASP A 240 10.56 4.00 15.89
CA ASP A 240 11.75 3.70 16.70
C ASP A 240 12.53 2.46 16.22
N ALA A 241 12.00 1.69 15.26
CA ALA A 241 12.72 0.56 14.70
C ALA A 241 14.06 1.02 14.11
N SER A 242 15.16 0.36 14.48
CA SER A 242 16.49 0.66 13.94
C SER A 242 16.72 -0.15 12.66
N ILE A 243 16.94 0.56 11.55
CA ILE A 243 17.24 -0.02 10.25
C ILE A 243 18.47 0.64 9.64
N VAL A 244 19.28 -0.13 8.92
CA VAL A 244 20.49 0.36 8.20
C VAL A 244 20.42 -0.17 6.78
N VAL A 245 20.70 0.71 5.79
CA VAL A 245 20.73 0.34 4.38
C VAL A 245 22.00 -0.47 4.04
N ASP A 246 21.85 -1.47 3.19
CA ASP A 246 22.99 -2.15 2.58
C ASP A 246 23.63 -1.24 1.53
N THR A 247 24.80 -0.69 1.84
CA THR A 247 25.55 0.23 0.97
C THR A 247 26.31 -0.47 -0.16
N THR A 248 26.29 -1.79 -0.24
CA THR A 248 26.96 -2.56 -1.30
C THR A 248 26.12 -2.68 -2.57
N THR A 249 24.82 -2.41 -2.47
CA THR A 249 23.88 -2.50 -3.58
C THR A 249 24.23 -1.52 -4.69
N ARG A 250 24.42 -2.03 -5.91
CA ARG A 250 24.61 -1.24 -7.14
C ARG A 250 23.54 -1.60 -8.14
N VAL A 251 22.97 -0.57 -8.76
CA VAL A 251 21.92 -0.74 -9.78
C VAL A 251 22.44 -0.23 -11.10
N SER A 252 22.25 -1.01 -12.15
CA SER A 252 22.58 -0.62 -13.51
C SER A 252 21.40 -0.87 -14.44
N TYR A 253 21.19 0.02 -15.36
CA TYR A 253 20.23 -0.15 -16.45
C TYR A 253 20.83 -1.06 -17.52
N ASP A 254 20.10 -2.10 -17.89
CA ASP A 254 20.46 -2.98 -18.99
C ASP A 254 19.66 -2.63 -20.26
N PRO A 255 20.28 -2.05 -21.29
CA PRO A 255 19.59 -1.67 -22.52
C PRO A 255 18.99 -2.87 -23.30
N SER A 256 19.45 -4.10 -23.05
CA SER A 256 18.94 -5.31 -23.73
C SER A 256 17.50 -5.66 -23.31
N GLN A 257 17.03 -5.13 -22.19
CA GLN A 257 15.69 -5.39 -21.65
C GLN A 257 14.62 -4.40 -22.17
N ILE A 258 14.89 -3.72 -23.28
CA ILE A 258 13.93 -2.77 -23.85
C ILE A 258 12.72 -3.52 -24.41
N MET A 259 11.55 -3.30 -23.82
CA MET A 259 10.30 -3.93 -24.18
C MET A 259 9.41 -2.90 -24.89
N TYR A 260 9.41 -2.90 -26.23
CA TYR A 260 8.55 -2.04 -27.04
C TYR A 260 7.29 -2.74 -27.58
N ASP A 261 7.19 -4.06 -27.39
CA ASP A 261 6.04 -4.81 -27.86
C ASP A 261 4.83 -4.62 -26.95
N THR A 262 3.75 -4.09 -27.52
CA THR A 262 2.50 -3.87 -26.79
C THR A 262 1.84 -5.17 -26.32
N ALA A 263 2.07 -6.30 -27.01
CA ALA A 263 1.58 -7.61 -26.59
C ALA A 263 2.29 -8.08 -25.32
N ALA A 264 3.62 -7.95 -25.27
CA ALA A 264 4.41 -8.27 -24.09
C ALA A 264 4.05 -7.36 -22.91
N LEU A 265 3.88 -6.04 -23.13
CA LEU A 265 3.43 -5.10 -22.10
C LEU A 265 2.04 -5.46 -21.58
N SER A 266 1.10 -5.82 -22.45
CA SER A 266 -0.25 -6.25 -22.06
C SER A 266 -0.20 -7.51 -21.17
N ALA A 267 0.69 -8.46 -21.50
CA ALA A 267 0.83 -9.69 -20.74
C ALA A 267 1.48 -9.49 -19.35
N GLN A 268 2.23 -8.42 -19.16
CA GLN A 268 2.98 -8.17 -17.92
C GLN A 268 2.27 -7.22 -16.96
N ARG A 269 1.73 -6.11 -17.47
CA ARG A 269 1.16 -5.01 -16.68
C ARG A 269 -0.13 -5.38 -15.97
N SER A 270 -0.15 -5.20 -14.65
CA SER A 270 -1.30 -5.50 -13.80
C SER A 270 -2.47 -4.53 -13.99
N ASP A 271 -2.21 -3.25 -14.33
CA ASP A 271 -3.27 -2.27 -14.65
C ASP A 271 -4.01 -2.66 -15.94
N VAL A 272 -3.28 -3.12 -16.96
CA VAL A 272 -3.88 -3.63 -18.21
C VAL A 272 -4.68 -4.90 -17.95
N LYS A 273 -4.13 -5.84 -17.16
CA LYS A 273 -4.84 -7.05 -16.73
C LYS A 273 -6.10 -6.73 -15.92
N GLN A 274 -6.05 -5.72 -15.06
CA GLN A 274 -7.20 -5.26 -14.28
C GLN A 274 -8.31 -4.77 -15.22
N ILE A 275 -7.98 -3.98 -16.25
CA ILE A 275 -8.94 -3.54 -17.26
C ILE A 275 -9.51 -4.74 -18.02
N GLU A 276 -8.70 -5.72 -18.40
CA GLU A 276 -9.16 -6.95 -19.07
C GLU A 276 -10.13 -7.75 -18.21
N LYS A 277 -9.83 -7.91 -16.92
CA LYS A 277 -10.75 -8.53 -15.96
C LYS A 277 -12.03 -7.73 -15.78
N THR A 278 -11.94 -6.40 -15.74
CA THR A 278 -13.12 -5.51 -15.67
C THR A 278 -13.99 -5.66 -16.92
N ILE A 279 -13.40 -5.75 -18.11
CA ILE A 279 -14.13 -6.03 -19.36
C ILE A 279 -14.83 -7.39 -19.26
N GLN A 280 -14.16 -8.41 -18.77
CA GLN A 280 -14.74 -9.74 -18.57
C GLN A 280 -15.93 -9.72 -17.60
N VAL A 281 -15.80 -9.01 -16.46
CA VAL A 281 -16.88 -8.79 -15.49
C VAL A 281 -18.05 -8.07 -16.13
N MET A 282 -17.80 -7.03 -16.93
CA MET A 282 -18.83 -6.28 -17.65
C MET A 282 -19.55 -7.15 -18.69
N GLN A 283 -18.86 -8.02 -19.41
CA GLN A 283 -19.46 -8.98 -20.33
C GLN A 283 -20.36 -9.98 -19.62
N LEU A 284 -19.96 -10.49 -18.45
CA LEU A 284 -20.78 -11.39 -17.64
C LEU A 284 -21.99 -10.65 -17.06
N ASN A 285 -21.84 -9.39 -16.66
CA ASN A 285 -22.97 -8.56 -16.24
C ASN A 285 -23.93 -8.30 -17.40
N GLN A 286 -23.42 -7.98 -18.59
CA GLN A 286 -24.23 -7.83 -19.80
C GLN A 286 -25.04 -9.11 -20.11
N GLN A 287 -24.41 -10.28 -19.97
CA GLN A 287 -25.09 -11.55 -20.09
C GLN A 287 -26.18 -11.75 -19.01
N LEU A 288 -25.88 -11.39 -17.75
CA LEU A 288 -26.85 -11.43 -16.66
C LEU A 288 -28.06 -10.53 -16.96
N GLN A 289 -27.83 -9.29 -17.41
CA GLN A 289 -28.91 -8.36 -17.79
C GLN A 289 -29.72 -8.89 -18.99
N SER A 290 -29.08 -9.54 -19.96
CA SER A 290 -29.79 -10.14 -21.08
C SER A 290 -30.78 -11.24 -20.65
N TYR A 291 -30.51 -11.90 -19.53
CA TYR A 291 -31.40 -12.92 -18.96
C TYR A 291 -32.63 -12.35 -18.25
N GLN A 292 -32.76 -11.02 -18.14
CA GLN A 292 -34.03 -10.39 -17.77
C GLN A 292 -35.13 -10.61 -18.84
N ALA A 293 -34.75 -10.97 -20.07
CA ALA A 293 -35.67 -11.41 -21.09
C ALA A 293 -36.33 -12.77 -20.80
N LYS A 294 -35.80 -13.55 -19.87
CA LYS A 294 -36.33 -14.87 -19.51
C LYS A 294 -37.45 -14.75 -18.50
N PRO A 295 -38.44 -15.65 -18.56
CA PRO A 295 -39.56 -15.64 -17.63
C PRO A 295 -39.14 -15.96 -16.20
N ASP A 296 -39.75 -15.30 -15.23
CA ASP A 296 -39.71 -15.65 -13.82
C ASP A 296 -41.02 -16.40 -13.45
N PHE A 297 -40.93 -17.30 -12.48
CA PHE A 297 -42.05 -18.10 -12.00
C PHE A 297 -42.38 -17.71 -10.56
N LYS A 298 -43.66 -17.79 -10.23
CA LYS A 298 -44.16 -17.53 -8.90
C LYS A 298 -45.27 -18.55 -8.59
N ILE A 299 -45.27 -19.12 -7.39
CA ILE A 299 -46.33 -19.91 -6.86
C ILE A 299 -46.94 -19.19 -5.66
N ARG A 300 -48.26 -19.28 -5.56
CA ARG A 300 -49.03 -18.72 -4.46
C ARG A 300 -50.07 -19.72 -4.02
N PHE A 301 -50.22 -19.86 -2.72
CA PHE A 301 -51.25 -20.67 -2.05
C PHE A 301 -51.97 -19.79 -1.03
N ASP A 302 -53.32 -19.74 -1.15
CA ASP A 302 -54.17 -19.00 -0.23
C ASP A 302 -55.09 -19.99 0.47
N HIS A 303 -55.10 -19.99 1.81
CA HIS A 303 -56.05 -20.68 2.64
C HIS A 303 -57.09 -19.67 3.11
N MET A 304 -58.36 -19.97 2.93
CA MET A 304 -59.48 -19.07 3.22
C MET A 304 -60.43 -19.75 4.18
N GLN A 305 -60.59 -19.17 5.38
CA GLN A 305 -61.59 -19.56 6.36
C GLN A 305 -62.77 -18.60 6.28
N PRO A 306 -63.91 -19.01 5.70
CA PRO A 306 -65.13 -18.20 5.62
C PRO A 306 -65.62 -17.76 6.99
N ILE A 307 -66.21 -16.56 7.08
CA ILE A 307 -66.90 -16.06 8.27
C ILE A 307 -68.32 -16.53 8.18
N GLY A 308 -68.67 -17.63 8.95
CA GLY A 308 -70.00 -18.24 8.92
C GLY A 308 -69.90 -19.73 8.71
N ASN A 309 -71.03 -20.39 8.38
CA ASN A 309 -71.11 -21.84 8.30
C ASN A 309 -70.78 -22.40 6.87
N MET A 310 -69.76 -21.85 6.25
CA MET A 310 -69.30 -22.22 4.91
C MET A 310 -68.05 -23.11 4.99
N PRO A 311 -67.87 -24.07 4.04
CA PRO A 311 -66.66 -24.89 3.99
C PRO A 311 -65.41 -24.07 3.78
N THR A 312 -64.27 -24.49 4.36
CA THR A 312 -62.95 -23.94 4.17
C THR A 312 -62.53 -24.09 2.70
N LEU A 313 -61.96 -23.01 2.10
CA LEU A 313 -61.56 -22.97 0.71
C LEU A 313 -60.04 -22.76 0.60
N PHE A 314 -59.46 -23.16 -0.49
CA PHE A 314 -58.09 -22.81 -0.85
C PHE A 314 -58.00 -22.39 -2.33
N THR A 315 -56.98 -21.57 -2.62
CA THR A 315 -56.57 -21.24 -4.00
C THR A 315 -55.12 -21.56 -4.19
N ALA A 316 -54.77 -22.24 -5.25
CA ALA A 316 -53.38 -22.46 -5.68
C ALA A 316 -53.21 -21.84 -7.07
N MET A 317 -52.21 -20.96 -7.18
CA MET A 317 -51.89 -20.26 -8.43
C MET A 317 -50.43 -20.44 -8.80
N ALA A 318 -50.15 -20.73 -10.07
CA ALA A 318 -48.84 -20.61 -10.68
C ALA A 318 -48.86 -19.39 -11.66
N MET A 319 -47.91 -18.50 -11.49
CA MET A 319 -47.80 -17.29 -12.30
C MET A 319 -46.48 -17.29 -13.05
N VAL A 320 -46.49 -16.76 -14.28
CA VAL A 320 -45.30 -16.60 -15.13
C VAL A 320 -45.22 -15.17 -15.53
N SER A 321 -44.07 -14.52 -15.27
CA SER A 321 -43.76 -13.17 -15.75
C SER A 321 -43.01 -13.27 -17.07
N ILE A 322 -43.59 -12.74 -18.13
CA ILE A 322 -43.00 -12.79 -19.52
C ILE A 322 -42.70 -11.37 -19.97
N PRO A 323 -41.44 -10.91 -19.92
CA PRO A 323 -41.06 -9.51 -20.20
C PRO A 323 -40.86 -9.26 -21.72
N ILE A 324 -41.87 -9.63 -22.56
CA ILE A 324 -41.81 -9.43 -24.03
C ILE A 324 -42.46 -8.13 -24.50
N ALA A 325 -43.28 -7.51 -23.69
CA ALA A 325 -43.93 -6.27 -24.03
C ALA A 325 -42.94 -5.12 -24.23
N PRO A 326 -43.18 -4.19 -25.21
CA PRO A 326 -42.24 -3.12 -25.52
C PRO A 326 -41.83 -2.27 -24.31
N TRP A 327 -42.77 -1.99 -23.41
CA TRP A 327 -42.51 -1.21 -22.16
C TRP A 327 -41.66 -1.96 -21.16
N SER A 328 -41.78 -3.29 -21.03
CA SER A 328 -40.99 -4.09 -20.09
C SER A 328 -39.62 -4.49 -20.67
N SER A 329 -39.52 -4.64 -22.00
CA SER A 329 -38.25 -5.05 -22.64
C SER A 329 -37.28 -3.89 -22.90
N ARG A 330 -37.76 -2.64 -22.94
CA ARG A 330 -36.93 -1.47 -23.26
C ARG A 330 -35.80 -1.28 -22.28
N MET A 331 -36.06 -1.50 -20.97
CA MET A 331 -35.09 -1.29 -19.90
C MET A 331 -33.85 -2.19 -20.09
N TYR A 332 -34.00 -3.50 -20.05
CA TYR A 332 -32.85 -4.40 -20.16
C TYR A 332 -32.14 -4.32 -21.53
N LYS A 333 -32.88 -4.03 -22.64
CA LYS A 333 -32.28 -3.84 -23.96
C LYS A 333 -31.39 -2.59 -23.99
N SER A 334 -31.82 -1.50 -23.37
CA SER A 334 -31.02 -0.27 -23.31
C SER A 334 -29.79 -0.45 -22.42
N GLU A 335 -29.92 -1.16 -21.31
CA GLU A 335 -28.79 -1.50 -20.42
C GLU A 335 -27.75 -2.37 -21.15
N VAL A 336 -28.16 -3.43 -21.81
CA VAL A 336 -27.29 -4.32 -22.60
C VAL A 336 -26.55 -3.53 -23.69
N LYS A 337 -27.26 -2.59 -24.36
CA LYS A 337 -26.65 -1.73 -25.38
C LYS A 337 -25.69 -0.71 -24.79
N GLY A 338 -26.04 -0.12 -23.63
CA GLY A 338 -25.14 0.80 -22.89
C GLY A 338 -23.83 0.10 -22.51
N MET A 339 -23.93 -1.09 -21.87
CA MET A 339 -22.78 -1.90 -21.49
C MET A 339 -21.89 -2.29 -22.68
N GLN A 340 -22.48 -2.48 -23.88
CA GLN A 340 -21.69 -2.74 -25.08
C GLN A 340 -20.78 -1.57 -25.44
N TYR A 341 -21.26 -0.33 -25.32
CA TYR A 341 -20.44 0.86 -25.55
C TYR A 341 -19.41 1.06 -24.44
N ASP A 342 -19.76 0.77 -23.18
CA ASP A 342 -18.81 0.81 -22.05
C ASP A 342 -17.64 -0.17 -22.27
N ILE A 343 -17.93 -1.40 -22.70
CA ILE A 343 -16.91 -2.39 -23.07
C ILE A 343 -16.01 -1.88 -24.20
N GLN A 344 -16.59 -1.23 -25.23
CA GLN A 344 -15.80 -0.66 -26.31
C GLN A 344 -14.92 0.49 -25.82
N ALA A 345 -15.45 1.36 -24.95
CA ALA A 345 -14.70 2.45 -24.34
C ALA A 345 -13.52 1.91 -23.51
N MET A 346 -13.73 0.88 -22.68
CA MET A 346 -12.66 0.24 -21.90
C MET A 346 -11.58 -0.38 -22.80
N LYS A 347 -11.96 -1.02 -23.94
CA LYS A 347 -11.00 -1.55 -24.92
C LYS A 347 -10.14 -0.45 -25.51
N LYS A 348 -10.73 0.71 -25.84
CA LYS A 348 -9.98 1.87 -26.34
C LYS A 348 -9.11 2.51 -25.27
N GLY A 349 -9.58 2.59 -24.04
CA GLY A 349 -8.77 3.02 -22.88
C GLY A 349 -7.55 2.11 -22.67
N ARG A 350 -7.72 0.79 -22.74
CA ARG A 350 -6.60 -0.17 -22.69
C ARG A 350 -5.57 0.07 -23.81
N GLU A 351 -6.04 0.26 -25.05
CA GLU A 351 -5.18 0.53 -26.19
C GLU A 351 -4.37 1.83 -26.00
N ALA A 352 -5.02 2.88 -25.50
CA ALA A 352 -4.38 4.16 -25.19
C ALA A 352 -3.28 4.01 -24.14
N ILE A 353 -3.51 3.28 -23.05
CA ILE A 353 -2.52 3.01 -22.01
C ILE A 353 -1.29 2.28 -22.58
N LEU A 354 -1.49 1.29 -23.45
CA LEU A 354 -0.39 0.56 -24.07
C LEU A 354 0.44 1.43 -25.01
N ILE A 355 -0.20 2.29 -25.80
CA ILE A 355 0.49 3.23 -26.70
C ILE A 355 1.31 4.24 -25.87
N GLU A 356 0.71 4.82 -24.84
CA GLU A 356 1.38 5.77 -23.94
C GLU A 356 2.56 5.12 -23.22
N SER A 357 2.36 3.91 -22.66
CA SER A 357 3.43 3.17 -21.96
C SER A 357 4.61 2.88 -22.88
N ARG A 358 4.36 2.48 -24.14
CA ARG A 358 5.40 2.28 -25.13
C ARG A 358 6.20 3.56 -25.40
N GLY A 359 5.50 4.69 -25.55
CA GLY A 359 6.15 6.00 -25.74
C GLY A 359 7.00 6.42 -24.53
N MET A 360 6.45 6.28 -23.32
CA MET A 360 7.18 6.56 -22.08
C MET A 360 8.42 5.68 -21.93
N LEU A 361 8.32 4.39 -22.15
CA LEU A 361 9.47 3.45 -22.04
C LEU A 361 10.57 3.82 -23.04
N ALA A 362 10.23 4.16 -24.28
CA ALA A 362 11.20 4.62 -25.28
C ALA A 362 11.93 5.91 -24.83
N GLY A 363 11.18 6.87 -24.31
CA GLY A 363 11.75 8.12 -23.77
C GLY A 363 12.65 7.89 -22.57
N MET A 364 12.20 7.05 -21.60
CA MET A 364 12.99 6.70 -20.40
C MET A 364 14.27 5.95 -20.78
N ALA A 365 14.22 4.99 -21.71
CA ALA A 365 15.39 4.25 -22.18
C ALA A 365 16.44 5.18 -22.81
N ALA A 366 16.02 6.10 -23.68
CA ALA A 366 16.91 7.09 -24.28
C ALA A 366 17.57 8.00 -23.21
N LYS A 367 16.77 8.46 -22.21
CA LYS A 367 17.26 9.29 -21.11
C LYS A 367 18.25 8.52 -20.23
N LEU A 368 17.94 7.28 -19.85
CA LEU A 368 18.82 6.43 -19.04
C LEU A 368 20.18 6.21 -19.69
N ASN A 369 20.22 5.95 -21.00
CA ASN A 369 21.49 5.83 -21.75
C ASN A 369 22.33 7.11 -21.68
N ARG A 370 21.71 8.29 -21.78
CA ARG A 370 22.42 9.58 -21.68
C ARG A 370 22.91 9.85 -20.25
N MET A 371 22.07 9.56 -19.25
CA MET A 371 22.46 9.72 -17.84
C MET A 371 23.64 8.80 -17.48
N GLN A 372 23.65 7.57 -17.95
CA GLN A 372 24.76 6.63 -17.75
C GLN A 372 26.07 7.18 -18.34
N GLN A 373 26.02 7.73 -19.57
CA GLN A 373 27.19 8.37 -20.19
C GLN A 373 27.67 9.59 -19.39
N GLN A 374 26.77 10.40 -18.85
CA GLN A 374 27.12 11.53 -17.98
C GLN A 374 27.80 11.06 -16.70
N LEU A 375 27.26 10.04 -16.02
CA LEU A 375 27.87 9.48 -14.80
C LEU A 375 29.27 8.95 -15.07
N VAL A 376 29.46 8.22 -16.17
CA VAL A 376 30.81 7.76 -16.59
C VAL A 376 31.77 8.93 -16.83
N ASN A 377 31.32 10.03 -17.46
CA ASN A 377 32.14 11.20 -17.65
C ASN A 377 32.56 11.89 -16.34
N TYR A 378 31.62 11.99 -15.37
CA TYR A 378 31.95 12.53 -14.04
C TYR A 378 32.97 11.66 -13.33
N ASP A 379 32.73 10.34 -13.27
CA ASP A 379 33.58 9.40 -12.53
C ASP A 379 34.98 9.23 -13.14
N THR A 380 35.09 9.17 -14.48
CA THR A 380 36.36 8.83 -15.15
C THR A 380 37.16 10.05 -15.64
N LYS A 381 36.51 11.21 -15.82
CA LYS A 381 37.17 12.39 -16.42
C LYS A 381 37.12 13.61 -15.53
N ILE A 382 35.90 14.07 -15.14
CA ILE A 382 35.71 15.38 -14.50
C ILE A 382 36.26 15.35 -13.07
N ILE A 383 35.79 14.45 -12.22
CA ILE A 383 36.23 14.39 -10.81
C ILE A 383 37.71 14.07 -10.69
N PRO A 384 38.31 13.10 -11.41
CA PRO A 384 39.76 12.87 -11.37
C PRO A 384 40.61 14.06 -11.80
N ALA A 385 40.17 14.79 -12.83
CA ALA A 385 40.90 16.01 -13.29
C ALA A 385 40.84 17.11 -12.23
N LEU A 386 39.66 17.40 -11.66
CA LEU A 386 39.48 18.41 -10.61
C LEU A 386 40.20 18.02 -9.30
N ARG A 387 40.21 16.73 -8.96
CA ARG A 387 40.95 16.21 -7.79
C ARG A 387 42.46 16.44 -7.95
N LYS A 388 43.03 16.16 -9.13
CA LYS A 388 44.44 16.40 -9.42
C LYS A 388 44.73 17.90 -9.38
N ASN A 389 43.86 18.74 -9.97
CA ASN A 389 44.02 20.21 -9.93
C ASN A 389 44.07 20.71 -8.48
N TYR A 390 43.07 20.35 -7.65
CA TYR A 390 43.04 20.69 -6.23
C TYR A 390 44.31 20.24 -5.49
N GLN A 391 44.73 18.97 -5.68
CA GLN A 391 45.95 18.43 -5.04
C GLN A 391 47.17 19.20 -5.43
N THR A 392 47.33 19.58 -6.71
CA THR A 392 48.48 20.41 -7.19
C THR A 392 48.46 21.76 -6.55
N MET A 393 47.31 22.42 -6.49
CA MET A 393 47.18 23.76 -5.85
C MET A 393 47.46 23.68 -4.33
N MET A 394 47.00 22.60 -3.67
CA MET A 394 47.26 22.41 -2.23
C MET A 394 48.75 22.23 -1.94
N ILE A 395 49.46 21.41 -2.72
CA ILE A 395 50.94 21.29 -2.61
C ILE A 395 51.61 22.63 -2.85
N GLY A 396 51.21 23.36 -3.91
CA GLY A 396 51.75 24.71 -4.19
C GLY A 396 51.53 25.70 -3.03
N TYR A 397 50.37 25.59 -2.37
CA TYR A 397 50.09 26.37 -1.17
C TYR A 397 51.00 25.95 0.01
N GLU A 398 51.15 24.65 0.27
CA GLU A 398 52.07 24.16 1.31
C GLU A 398 53.51 24.61 1.10
N GLU A 399 53.94 24.71 -0.15
CA GLU A 399 55.30 25.20 -0.54
C GLU A 399 55.40 26.73 -0.69
N ASN A 400 54.39 27.54 -0.32
CA ASN A 400 54.31 28.98 -0.47
C ASN A 400 54.41 29.50 -1.94
N ARG A 401 54.02 28.64 -2.92
CA ARG A 401 53.99 29.03 -4.35
C ARG A 401 52.60 29.50 -4.78
N GLU A 402 51.54 29.06 -4.09
CA GLU A 402 50.15 29.39 -4.39
C GLU A 402 49.49 30.14 -3.23
N GLN A 403 48.45 30.90 -3.54
CA GLN A 403 47.66 31.62 -2.56
C GLN A 403 46.43 30.82 -2.15
N LEU A 404 46.02 30.94 -0.87
CA LEU A 404 44.88 30.23 -0.34
C LEU A 404 43.56 30.39 -1.14
N PRO A 405 43.19 31.60 -1.66
CA PRO A 405 41.97 31.73 -2.48
C PRO A 405 41.95 30.81 -3.69
N ILE A 406 43.09 30.58 -4.35
CA ILE A 406 43.21 29.68 -5.52
C ILE A 406 42.94 28.22 -5.10
N VAL A 407 43.44 27.80 -3.93
CA VAL A 407 43.23 26.46 -3.38
C VAL A 407 41.74 26.25 -3.02
N ILE A 408 41.11 27.28 -2.44
CA ILE A 408 39.68 27.27 -2.11
C ILE A 408 38.87 27.11 -3.40
N ASP A 409 39.15 27.88 -4.44
CA ASP A 409 38.44 27.81 -5.73
C ASP A 409 38.60 26.43 -6.39
N GLY A 410 39.80 25.82 -6.32
CA GLY A 410 40.06 24.47 -6.79
C GLY A 410 39.29 23.38 -5.99
N TRP A 411 39.21 23.54 -4.67
CA TRP A 411 38.41 22.67 -3.81
C TRP A 411 36.90 22.83 -4.07
N GLU A 412 36.42 24.08 -4.19
CA GLU A 412 35.00 24.35 -4.50
C GLU A 412 34.59 23.66 -5.81
N ALA A 413 35.41 23.78 -6.87
CA ALA A 413 35.15 23.11 -8.13
C ALA A 413 35.05 21.57 -7.98
N LEU A 414 35.95 20.96 -7.20
CA LEU A 414 35.92 19.53 -6.90
C LEU A 414 34.66 19.15 -6.11
N ASN A 415 34.36 19.87 -5.03
CA ASN A 415 33.18 19.61 -4.18
C ASN A 415 31.88 19.72 -5.00
N MET A 416 31.74 20.77 -5.81
CA MET A 416 30.56 20.93 -6.69
C MET A 416 30.42 19.76 -7.68
N ALA A 417 31.53 19.34 -8.30
CA ALA A 417 31.49 18.20 -9.24
C ALA A 417 31.14 16.88 -8.55
N GLN A 418 31.62 16.65 -7.32
CA GLN A 418 31.27 15.46 -6.52
C GLN A 418 29.78 15.47 -6.12
N MET A 419 29.26 16.61 -5.69
CA MET A 419 27.84 16.74 -5.33
C MET A 419 26.94 16.58 -6.56
N GLU A 420 27.31 17.19 -7.70
CA GLU A 420 26.55 17.05 -8.95
C GLU A 420 26.54 15.59 -9.45
N TYR A 421 27.68 14.89 -9.35
CA TYR A 421 27.73 13.44 -9.65
C TYR A 421 26.73 12.65 -8.81
N LEU A 422 26.69 12.88 -7.49
CA LEU A 422 25.80 12.17 -6.59
C LEU A 422 24.32 12.53 -6.82
N ASN A 423 24.04 13.79 -7.16
CA ASN A 423 22.71 14.22 -7.57
C ASN A 423 22.26 13.50 -8.87
N LYS A 424 23.16 13.42 -9.86
CA LYS A 424 22.90 12.68 -11.11
C LYS A 424 22.74 11.19 -10.89
N LEU A 425 23.47 10.61 -9.94
CA LEU A 425 23.34 9.21 -9.55
C LEU A 425 21.96 8.93 -8.93
N GLU A 426 21.48 9.81 -8.07
CA GLU A 426 20.14 9.74 -7.47
C GLU A 426 19.04 9.84 -8.55
N GLU A 427 19.15 10.81 -9.46
CA GLU A 427 18.24 10.94 -10.61
C GLU A 427 18.25 9.69 -11.49
N TYR A 428 19.43 9.11 -11.74
CA TYR A 428 19.59 7.90 -12.54
C TYR A 428 18.90 6.69 -11.88
N TYR A 429 19.12 6.46 -10.58
CA TYR A 429 18.45 5.37 -9.85
C TYR A 429 16.93 5.56 -9.81
N THR A 430 16.46 6.77 -9.56
CA THR A 430 15.02 7.08 -9.60
C THR A 430 14.42 6.84 -10.99
N MET A 431 15.16 7.15 -12.04
CA MET A 431 14.73 6.89 -13.42
C MET A 431 14.69 5.38 -13.74
N ILE A 432 15.65 4.59 -13.24
CA ILE A 432 15.61 3.11 -13.35
C ILE A 432 14.36 2.56 -12.68
N VAL A 433 14.07 3.00 -11.45
CA VAL A 433 12.86 2.58 -10.71
C VAL A 433 11.60 2.95 -11.47
N SER A 434 11.56 4.14 -12.07
CA SER A 434 10.42 4.58 -12.88
C SER A 434 10.26 3.71 -14.13
N TYR A 435 11.35 3.31 -14.77
CA TYR A 435 11.36 2.38 -15.89
C TYR A 435 10.86 0.98 -15.47
N GLU A 436 11.41 0.44 -14.37
CA GLU A 436 11.03 -0.86 -13.80
C GLU A 436 9.56 -0.89 -13.38
N LYS A 437 9.02 0.23 -12.87
CA LYS A 437 7.59 0.38 -12.55
C LYS A 437 6.72 0.18 -13.79
N GLN A 438 7.13 0.71 -14.95
CA GLN A 438 6.36 0.58 -16.18
C GLN A 438 6.36 -0.83 -16.75
N ILE A 439 7.44 -1.60 -16.53
CA ILE A 439 7.53 -3.00 -16.95
C ILE A 439 7.21 -3.99 -15.83
N GLU A 440 6.84 -3.49 -14.64
CA GLU A 440 6.49 -4.27 -13.44
C GLU A 440 7.57 -5.27 -12.98
N LYS A 441 8.84 -4.82 -13.00
CA LYS A 441 9.99 -5.63 -12.60
C LYS A 441 10.47 -5.31 -11.18
#